data_a512a5772ed43799eb48fdce30792ab6
#
_entry.id   a512a5772ed43799eb48fdce30792ab6
#
_cell.length_a   1.000
_cell.length_b   1.000
_cell.length_c   1.000
_cell.angle_alpha   90.00
_cell.angle_beta   90.00
_cell.angle_gamma   90.00
#
_symmetry.space_group_name_H-M   'P 1'
#
loop_
_entity.id
_entity.type
_entity.pdbx_description
1 polymer ?
#
loop_
_entity_poly.entity_id
_entity_poly.type
_entity_poly.pdbx_seq_one_letter_code
_entity_poly.pdbx_strand_id
1 'polypeptide(L)'
;MKFIIFNGSLKADSESNTFSVCKMTQLAFEKLGHTCEVVTMRELDYESATSDVNDDLKPHIMKMFDADGVVFATPIWWGTHSCHIQALLERLDFIYSWAKDNKYQPFYNKVLGTLVSGGGDGFQHIHGVLYSAASNFGFTIPPQCNIESKAQGIEEIKTDEDTVNQVKNCAINMTTWARILKEGNPTKDARHGSVDINEEAAGVGIVTKQNATKDVPVGGEYMNVKKLGLSK
;
A
#
# COMPACT_ATOMS: atom_id res chain seq x y z
N MET A 1 -6.67 -3.82 15.00
CA MET A 1 -5.94 -4.03 13.73
C MET A 1 -4.68 -3.19 13.74
N LYS A 2 -3.74 -3.50 12.87
CA LYS A 2 -2.43 -2.83 12.76
C LYS A 2 -2.35 -2.10 11.43
N PHE A 3 -1.98 -0.84 11.46
CA PHE A 3 -1.75 -0.02 10.27
C PHE A 3 -0.32 0.52 10.26
N ILE A 4 0.21 0.78 9.09
CA ILE A 4 1.53 1.40 8.89
C ILE A 4 1.44 2.46 7.80
N ILE A 5 2.03 3.63 8.05
CA ILE A 5 2.09 4.75 7.12
C ILE A 5 3.54 4.98 6.74
N PHE A 6 3.88 4.89 5.46
CA PHE A 6 5.20 5.27 4.96
C PHE A 6 5.16 6.74 4.55
N ASN A 7 5.82 7.58 5.32
CA ASN A 7 5.95 9.00 5.05
C ASN A 7 7.16 9.25 4.15
N GLY A 8 6.90 9.56 2.89
CA GLY A 8 7.90 9.88 1.87
C GLY A 8 8.27 11.36 1.80
N SER A 9 8.05 12.15 2.84
CA SER A 9 8.46 13.55 2.85
C SER A 9 9.98 13.71 2.79
N LEU A 10 10.44 14.67 1.99
CA LEU A 10 11.84 15.08 1.93
C LEU A 10 12.21 16.13 2.99
N LYS A 11 11.20 16.75 3.62
CA LYS A 11 11.38 17.74 4.67
C LYS A 11 11.48 17.08 6.03
N ALA A 12 12.14 17.76 6.96
CA ALA A 12 12.09 17.37 8.38
C ALA A 12 10.64 17.32 8.88
N ASP A 13 10.37 16.47 9.83
CA ASP A 13 9.01 16.24 10.35
C ASP A 13 8.34 17.53 10.86
N SER A 14 9.12 18.42 11.48
CA SER A 14 8.64 19.73 11.98
C SER A 14 8.21 20.71 10.88
N GLU A 15 8.63 20.48 9.64
CA GLU A 15 8.37 21.34 8.48
C GLU A 15 7.52 20.67 7.41
N SER A 16 7.14 19.42 7.63
CA SER A 16 6.49 18.57 6.65
C SER A 16 4.97 18.59 6.78
N ASN A 17 4.29 19.16 5.79
CA ASN A 17 2.84 19.05 5.67
C ASN A 17 2.40 17.58 5.54
N THR A 18 3.13 16.78 4.75
CA THR A 18 2.86 15.35 4.61
C THR A 18 2.91 14.64 5.95
N PHE A 19 3.96 14.87 6.76
CA PHE A 19 4.07 14.27 8.09
C PHE A 19 2.92 14.69 9.01
N SER A 20 2.54 15.96 8.98
CA SER A 20 1.41 16.47 9.78
C SER A 20 0.10 15.74 9.46
N VAL A 21 -0.18 15.50 8.18
CA VAL A 21 -1.36 14.72 7.76
C VAL A 21 -1.20 13.24 8.11
N CYS A 22 0.02 12.67 8.03
CA CYS A 22 0.29 11.30 8.51
C CYS A 22 -0.03 11.15 10.00
N LYS A 23 0.36 12.13 10.84
CA LYS A 23 0.06 12.13 12.27
C LYS A 23 -1.44 12.25 12.55
N MET A 24 -2.15 13.06 11.76
CA MET A 24 -3.61 13.15 11.85
C MET A 24 -4.26 11.81 11.47
N THR A 25 -3.76 11.16 10.42
CA THR A 25 -4.25 9.84 9.98
C THR A 25 -3.94 8.76 11.02
N GLN A 26 -2.75 8.77 11.63
CA GLN A 26 -2.40 7.91 12.75
C GLN A 26 -3.39 8.06 13.90
N LEU A 27 -3.66 9.31 14.32
CA LEU A 27 -4.60 9.61 15.38
C LEU A 27 -6.02 9.11 15.06
N ALA A 28 -6.44 9.20 13.79
CA ALA A 28 -7.75 8.70 13.37
C ALA A 28 -7.86 7.17 13.56
N PHE A 29 -6.84 6.40 13.18
CA PHE A 29 -6.79 4.95 13.44
C PHE A 29 -6.76 4.62 14.94
N GLU A 30 -5.99 5.37 15.74
CA GLU A 30 -5.89 5.17 17.18
C GLU A 30 -7.24 5.45 17.87
N LYS A 31 -7.97 6.49 17.45
CA LYS A 31 -9.33 6.78 17.94
C LYS A 31 -10.35 5.71 17.56
N LEU A 32 -10.11 4.95 16.50
CA LEU A 32 -10.91 3.78 16.13
C LEU A 32 -10.50 2.51 16.90
N GLY A 33 -9.56 2.60 17.85
CA GLY A 33 -9.08 1.50 18.68
C GLY A 33 -8.03 0.61 18.00
N HIS A 34 -7.28 1.16 17.04
CA HIS A 34 -6.27 0.43 16.29
C HIS A 34 -4.86 0.96 16.55
N THR A 35 -3.84 0.17 16.24
CA THR A 35 -2.45 0.64 16.27
C THR A 35 -2.05 1.14 14.89
N CYS A 36 -1.32 2.24 14.85
CA CYS A 36 -0.79 2.79 13.62
C CYS A 36 0.63 3.31 13.85
N GLU A 37 1.57 2.88 13.02
CA GLU A 37 2.95 3.36 13.02
C GLU A 37 3.16 4.30 11.83
N VAL A 38 3.87 5.41 12.04
CA VAL A 38 4.35 6.27 10.97
C VAL A 38 5.84 6.06 10.81
N VAL A 39 6.26 5.65 9.63
CA VAL A 39 7.66 5.45 9.25
C VAL A 39 8.11 6.65 8.43
N THR A 40 8.96 7.49 8.97
CA THR A 40 9.55 8.62 8.25
C THR A 40 10.75 8.13 7.44
N MET A 41 10.55 7.93 6.14
CA MET A 41 11.56 7.31 5.27
C MET A 41 12.85 8.14 5.17
N ARG A 42 12.75 9.46 5.27
CA ARG A 42 13.90 10.36 5.29
C ARG A 42 14.90 10.10 6.44
N GLU A 43 14.42 9.54 7.54
CA GLU A 43 15.25 9.26 8.73
C GLU A 43 15.94 7.88 8.67
N LEU A 44 15.70 7.10 7.61
CA LEU A 44 16.26 5.77 7.42
C LEU A 44 17.48 5.84 6.49
N ASP A 45 18.49 5.05 6.80
CA ASP A 45 19.61 4.78 5.88
C ASP A 45 19.30 3.55 5.06
N TYR A 46 19.01 3.73 3.76
CA TYR A 46 18.64 2.65 2.86
C TYR A 46 19.11 2.89 1.42
N GLU A 47 19.29 1.79 0.70
CA GLU A 47 19.65 1.80 -0.71
C GLU A 47 18.42 1.79 -1.63
N SER A 48 18.50 2.52 -2.74
CA SER A 48 17.58 2.32 -3.88
C SER A 48 17.94 1.02 -4.59
N ALA A 49 17.09 0.03 -4.49
CA ALA A 49 17.34 -1.30 -5.04
C ALA A 49 16.02 -2.03 -5.35
N THR A 50 16.09 -2.97 -6.29
CA THR A 50 15.00 -3.91 -6.62
C THR A 50 15.23 -5.30 -6.01
N SER A 51 16.17 -5.42 -5.08
CA SER A 51 16.56 -6.65 -4.41
C SER A 51 16.37 -6.58 -2.91
N ASP A 52 16.49 -7.73 -2.24
CA ASP A 52 16.51 -7.80 -0.78
C ASP A 52 17.82 -7.25 -0.24
N VAL A 53 17.79 -6.03 0.28
CA VAL A 53 18.93 -5.37 0.94
C VAL A 53 18.69 -5.32 2.43
N ASN A 54 19.73 -5.59 3.20
CA ASN A 54 19.67 -5.53 4.67
C ASN A 54 20.05 -4.14 5.16
N ASP A 55 19.07 -3.25 5.21
CA ASP A 55 19.19 -1.84 5.60
C ASP A 55 18.03 -1.44 6.54
N ASP A 56 17.93 -0.15 6.89
CA ASP A 56 16.91 0.35 7.82
C ASP A 56 15.48 0.24 7.26
N LEU A 57 15.29 0.20 5.95
CA LEU A 57 13.96 0.08 5.34
C LEU A 57 13.40 -1.34 5.45
N LYS A 58 14.25 -2.37 5.42
CA LYS A 58 13.84 -3.76 5.44
C LYS A 58 12.95 -4.14 6.62
N PRO A 59 13.27 -3.79 7.88
CA PRO A 59 12.40 -4.10 9.03
C PRO A 59 10.99 -3.50 8.88
N HIS A 60 10.88 -2.32 8.28
CA HIS A 60 9.58 -1.67 8.06
C HIS A 60 8.77 -2.32 6.95
N ILE A 61 9.42 -2.76 5.86
CA ILE A 61 8.78 -3.59 4.83
C ILE A 61 8.27 -4.89 5.46
N MET A 62 9.05 -5.50 6.35
CA MET A 62 8.63 -6.71 7.04
C MET A 62 7.37 -6.51 7.88
N LYS A 63 7.21 -5.34 8.51
CA LYS A 63 5.98 -5.02 9.25
C LYS A 63 4.74 -4.94 8.36
N MET A 64 4.88 -4.66 7.05
CA MET A 64 3.74 -4.68 6.13
C MET A 64 3.08 -6.06 6.04
N PHE A 65 3.85 -7.14 6.22
CA PHE A 65 3.29 -8.50 6.23
C PHE A 65 2.41 -8.78 7.45
N ASP A 66 2.65 -8.08 8.56
CA ASP A 66 1.87 -8.20 9.80
C ASP A 66 0.77 -7.14 9.91
N ALA A 67 0.81 -6.11 9.07
CA ALA A 67 -0.20 -5.06 9.05
C ALA A 67 -1.50 -5.54 8.39
N ASP A 68 -2.62 -5.01 8.85
CA ASP A 68 -3.93 -5.19 8.20
C ASP A 68 -4.14 -4.14 7.08
N GLY A 69 -3.41 -3.03 7.14
CA GLY A 69 -3.44 -1.99 6.09
C GLY A 69 -2.19 -1.11 6.07
N VAL A 70 -1.94 -0.54 4.89
CA VAL A 70 -0.77 0.30 4.62
C VAL A 70 -1.23 1.62 4.00
N VAL A 71 -0.56 2.72 4.32
CA VAL A 71 -0.75 4.02 3.66
C VAL A 71 0.57 4.46 3.05
N PHE A 72 0.55 4.79 1.76
CA PHE A 72 1.67 5.46 1.10
C PHE A 72 1.43 6.96 1.10
N ALA A 73 2.28 7.71 1.79
CA ALA A 73 2.16 9.15 1.97
C ALA A 73 3.30 9.89 1.27
N THR A 74 2.98 10.85 0.42
CA THR A 74 3.96 11.58 -0.40
C THR A 74 3.60 13.06 -0.55
N PRO A 75 4.59 13.97 -0.58
CA PRO A 75 4.39 15.28 -1.16
C PRO A 75 4.35 15.21 -2.68
N ILE A 76 3.77 16.24 -3.32
CA ILE A 76 3.87 16.44 -4.78
C ILE A 76 5.21 17.11 -5.10
N TRP A 77 5.95 16.50 -6.01
CA TRP A 77 7.15 17.07 -6.61
C TRP A 77 7.01 17.01 -8.13
N TRP A 78 6.86 18.17 -8.77
CA TRP A 78 6.73 18.26 -10.23
C TRP A 78 5.67 17.32 -10.82
N GLY A 79 4.49 17.27 -10.18
CA GLY A 79 3.36 16.44 -10.60
C GLY A 79 3.49 14.94 -10.27
N THR A 80 4.55 14.50 -9.57
CA THR A 80 4.76 13.11 -9.20
C THR A 80 5.06 12.94 -7.70
N HIS A 81 5.13 11.70 -7.25
CA HIS A 81 5.47 11.34 -5.87
C HIS A 81 6.98 11.53 -5.60
N SER A 82 7.35 11.52 -4.34
CA SER A 82 8.74 11.70 -3.91
C SER A 82 9.63 10.50 -4.27
N CYS A 83 10.96 10.74 -4.31
CA CYS A 83 11.95 9.69 -4.49
C CYS A 83 11.89 8.61 -3.39
N HIS A 84 11.52 8.95 -2.16
CA HIS A 84 11.36 7.98 -1.09
C HIS A 84 10.23 6.97 -1.38
N ILE A 85 9.09 7.45 -1.86
CA ILE A 85 8.00 6.54 -2.25
C ILE A 85 8.37 5.74 -3.50
N GLN A 86 9.08 6.35 -4.46
CA GLN A 86 9.61 5.62 -5.61
C GLN A 86 10.54 4.48 -5.16
N ALA A 87 11.48 4.77 -4.27
CA ALA A 87 12.40 3.77 -3.72
C ALA A 87 11.67 2.63 -2.99
N LEU A 88 10.59 2.97 -2.24
CA LEU A 88 9.75 1.94 -1.61
C LEU A 88 9.09 1.04 -2.65
N LEU A 89 8.51 1.60 -3.73
CA LEU A 89 7.90 0.81 -4.80
C LEU A 89 8.92 -0.09 -5.49
N GLU A 90 10.11 0.42 -5.80
CA GLU A 90 11.21 -0.35 -6.39
C GLU A 90 11.65 -1.48 -5.46
N ARG A 91 11.70 -1.23 -4.15
CA ARG A 91 12.05 -2.23 -3.16
C ARG A 91 10.98 -3.32 -3.02
N LEU A 92 9.70 -2.99 -3.25
CA LEU A 92 8.61 -3.97 -3.26
C LEU A 92 8.60 -4.85 -4.52
N ASP A 93 9.31 -4.48 -5.59
CA ASP A 93 9.41 -5.28 -6.81
C ASP A 93 10.04 -6.66 -6.55
N PHE A 94 11.00 -6.75 -5.65
CA PHE A 94 11.54 -8.02 -5.19
C PHE A 94 10.45 -8.96 -4.64
N ILE A 95 9.54 -8.40 -3.81
CA ILE A 95 8.44 -9.16 -3.22
C ILE A 95 7.43 -9.57 -4.30
N TYR A 96 7.15 -8.67 -5.25
CA TYR A 96 6.28 -8.95 -6.39
C TYR A 96 6.83 -10.09 -7.27
N SER A 97 8.10 -10.03 -7.61
CA SER A 97 8.78 -11.06 -8.40
C SER A 97 8.77 -12.41 -7.67
N TRP A 98 9.11 -12.41 -6.39
CA TRP A 98 9.02 -13.62 -5.56
C TRP A 98 7.59 -14.18 -5.50
N ALA A 99 6.60 -13.32 -5.31
CA ALA A 99 5.19 -13.70 -5.25
C ALA A 99 4.71 -14.36 -6.54
N LYS A 100 5.13 -13.82 -7.69
CA LYS A 100 4.85 -14.36 -9.01
C LYS A 100 5.44 -15.77 -9.19
N ASP A 101 6.71 -15.96 -8.80
CA ASP A 101 7.40 -17.25 -8.92
C ASP A 101 6.80 -18.31 -8.01
N ASN A 102 6.33 -17.91 -6.82
CA ASN A 102 5.75 -18.80 -5.82
C ASN A 102 4.22 -18.87 -5.90
N LYS A 103 3.58 -18.18 -6.85
CA LYS A 103 2.12 -18.13 -7.04
C LYS A 103 1.37 -17.74 -5.75
N TYR A 104 1.92 -16.78 -5.02
CA TYR A 104 1.39 -16.30 -3.75
C TYR A 104 1.46 -14.77 -3.69
N GLN A 105 0.37 -14.13 -3.34
CA GLN A 105 0.31 -12.66 -3.19
C GLN A 105 0.34 -12.28 -1.70
N PRO A 106 1.45 -11.76 -1.21
CA PRO A 106 1.66 -11.55 0.22
C PRO A 106 0.78 -10.45 0.83
N PHE A 107 0.26 -9.57 0.01
CA PHE A 107 -0.58 -8.46 0.46
C PHE A 107 -2.08 -8.69 0.17
N TYR A 108 -2.47 -9.88 -0.27
CA TYR A 108 -3.89 -10.23 -0.31
C TYR A 108 -4.51 -10.14 1.09
N ASN A 109 -5.78 -9.74 1.14
CA ASN A 109 -6.53 -9.49 2.37
C ASN A 109 -6.01 -8.31 3.20
N LYS A 110 -5.18 -7.46 2.61
CA LYS A 110 -4.73 -6.20 3.22
C LYS A 110 -5.26 -5.02 2.40
N VAL A 111 -5.46 -3.91 3.08
CA VAL A 111 -5.94 -2.69 2.43
C VAL A 111 -4.81 -1.70 2.21
N LEU A 112 -4.93 -0.89 1.15
CA LEU A 112 -4.01 0.22 0.92
C LEU A 112 -4.79 1.53 0.77
N GLY A 113 -4.29 2.56 1.45
CA GLY A 113 -4.68 3.95 1.27
C GLY A 113 -3.50 4.78 0.76
N THR A 114 -3.79 5.95 0.25
CA THR A 114 -2.78 6.91 -0.22
C THR A 114 -3.02 8.28 0.36
N LEU A 115 -1.94 9.01 0.64
CA LEU A 115 -1.95 10.37 1.12
C LEU A 115 -1.02 11.20 0.25
N VAL A 116 -1.55 12.25 -0.34
CA VAL A 116 -0.79 13.18 -1.17
C VAL A 116 -0.99 14.59 -0.65
N SER A 117 0.10 15.32 -0.43
CA SER A 117 0.07 16.71 0.02
C SER A 117 0.81 17.63 -0.94
N GLY A 118 0.26 18.82 -1.22
CA GLY A 118 0.91 19.78 -2.10
C GLY A 118 -0.01 20.77 -2.77
N GLY A 119 0.50 21.49 -3.76
CA GLY A 119 -0.19 22.60 -4.39
C GLY A 119 -1.35 22.28 -5.34
N GLY A 120 -1.66 21.01 -5.57
CA GLY A 120 -2.86 20.60 -6.31
C GLY A 120 -2.64 20.01 -7.70
N ASP A 121 -1.49 20.19 -8.32
CA ASP A 121 -1.15 19.53 -9.58
C ASP A 121 -0.59 18.13 -9.31
N GLY A 122 -1.14 17.12 -9.95
CA GLY A 122 -0.65 15.76 -9.89
C GLY A 122 -1.34 14.83 -8.89
N PHE A 123 -2.31 15.26 -8.09
CA PHE A 123 -3.04 14.37 -7.15
C PHE A 123 -3.56 13.11 -7.86
N GLN A 124 -4.35 13.28 -8.92
CA GLN A 124 -4.94 12.15 -9.64
C GLN A 124 -3.88 11.23 -10.27
N HIS A 125 -2.82 11.82 -10.84
CA HIS A 125 -1.72 11.06 -11.39
C HIS A 125 -1.02 10.23 -10.32
N ILE A 126 -0.66 10.83 -9.20
CA ILE A 126 0.05 10.15 -8.12
C ILE A 126 -0.81 9.04 -7.52
N HIS A 127 -2.07 9.30 -7.19
CA HIS A 127 -2.98 8.25 -6.70
C HIS A 127 -3.12 7.12 -7.71
N GLY A 128 -3.26 7.43 -9.00
CA GLY A 128 -3.36 6.42 -10.06
C GLY A 128 -2.13 5.52 -10.15
N VAL A 129 -0.92 6.08 -10.08
CA VAL A 129 0.34 5.32 -10.07
C VAL A 129 0.43 4.42 -8.83
N LEU A 130 0.16 4.99 -7.64
CA LEU A 130 0.24 4.23 -6.38
C LEU A 130 -0.81 3.12 -6.32
N TYR A 131 -2.02 3.36 -6.80
CA TYR A 131 -3.08 2.34 -6.84
C TYR A 131 -2.78 1.23 -7.84
N SER A 132 -2.22 1.58 -9.02
CA SER A 132 -1.79 0.58 -9.99
C SER A 132 -0.72 -0.33 -9.40
N ALA A 133 0.30 0.23 -8.75
CA ALA A 133 1.34 -0.55 -8.07
C ALA A 133 0.74 -1.42 -6.95
N ALA A 134 -0.11 -0.83 -6.10
CA ALA A 134 -0.76 -1.53 -4.99
C ALA A 134 -1.60 -2.73 -5.43
N SER A 135 -2.36 -2.57 -6.52
CA SER A 135 -3.15 -3.65 -7.11
C SER A 135 -2.27 -4.81 -7.57
N ASN A 136 -1.14 -4.51 -8.22
CA ASN A 136 -0.16 -5.53 -8.63
C ASN A 136 0.50 -6.24 -7.45
N PHE A 137 0.70 -5.54 -6.32
CA PHE A 137 1.20 -6.15 -5.08
C PHE A 137 0.13 -6.98 -4.35
N GLY A 138 -1.13 -6.91 -4.75
CA GLY A 138 -2.23 -7.70 -4.18
C GLY A 138 -3.05 -6.98 -3.10
N PHE A 139 -2.85 -5.68 -2.89
CA PHE A 139 -3.68 -4.91 -1.96
C PHE A 139 -5.08 -4.69 -2.50
N THR A 140 -6.06 -4.67 -1.60
CA THR A 140 -7.40 -4.14 -1.86
C THR A 140 -7.40 -2.63 -1.59
N ILE A 141 -7.97 -1.87 -2.51
CA ILE A 141 -8.12 -0.42 -2.38
C ILE A 141 -9.56 -0.12 -1.98
N PRO A 142 -9.83 0.26 -0.73
CA PRO A 142 -11.19 0.63 -0.31
C PRO A 142 -11.63 1.95 -0.95
N PRO A 143 -12.95 2.21 -1.04
CA PRO A 143 -13.44 3.49 -1.51
C PRO A 143 -12.99 4.64 -0.60
N GLN A 144 -12.73 5.82 -1.18
CA GLN A 144 -12.33 7.05 -0.46
C GLN A 144 -11.11 6.87 0.45
N CYS A 145 -10.14 6.08 0.00
CA CYS A 145 -8.86 5.90 0.70
C CYS A 145 -7.72 6.71 0.08
N ASN A 146 -8.05 7.76 -0.66
CA ASN A 146 -7.16 8.79 -1.15
C ASN A 146 -7.33 10.05 -0.29
N ILE A 147 -6.27 10.46 0.38
CA ILE A 147 -6.23 11.73 1.14
C ILE A 147 -5.46 12.74 0.28
N GLU A 148 -6.09 13.88 0.01
CA GLU A 148 -5.50 15.02 -0.70
C GLU A 148 -5.48 16.21 0.24
N SER A 149 -4.31 16.80 0.49
CA SER A 149 -4.17 17.98 1.33
C SER A 149 -3.42 19.09 0.62
N LYS A 150 -4.06 20.23 0.48
CA LYS A 150 -3.46 21.47 -0.03
C LYS A 150 -3.03 22.43 1.07
N ALA A 151 -3.47 22.15 2.30
CA ALA A 151 -3.19 22.99 3.46
C ALA A 151 -1.69 23.10 3.75
N GLN A 152 -1.26 24.30 4.15
CA GLN A 152 0.13 24.64 4.38
C GLN A 152 0.36 24.95 5.87
N GLY A 153 1.16 24.15 6.52
CA GLY A 153 1.44 24.28 7.95
C GLY A 153 0.39 23.60 8.83
N ILE A 154 0.82 23.27 10.04
CA ILE A 154 0.06 22.42 10.96
C ILE A 154 -1.28 23.05 11.38
N GLU A 155 -1.33 24.35 11.54
CA GLU A 155 -2.55 25.03 12.02
C GLU A 155 -3.64 25.06 10.92
N GLU A 156 -3.26 25.26 9.66
CA GLU A 156 -4.18 25.16 8.55
C GLU A 156 -4.65 23.73 8.34
N ILE A 157 -3.74 22.74 8.38
CA ILE A 157 -4.08 21.31 8.25
C ILE A 157 -5.12 20.87 9.27
N LYS A 158 -5.00 21.34 10.53
CA LYS A 158 -5.96 20.99 11.60
C LYS A 158 -7.37 21.54 11.38
N THR A 159 -7.48 22.64 10.67
CA THR A 159 -8.74 23.36 10.46
C THR A 159 -9.29 23.20 9.04
N ASP A 160 -8.52 22.64 8.12
CA ASP A 160 -8.98 22.34 6.77
C ASP A 160 -9.98 21.17 6.79
N GLU A 161 -11.26 21.52 6.70
CA GLU A 161 -12.37 20.55 6.80
C GLU A 161 -12.25 19.44 5.75
N ASP A 162 -11.80 19.75 4.54
CA ASP A 162 -11.65 18.77 3.47
C ASP A 162 -10.60 17.72 3.82
N THR A 163 -9.40 18.13 4.24
CA THR A 163 -8.35 17.22 4.70
C THR A 163 -8.81 16.38 5.88
N VAL A 164 -9.44 17.02 6.89
CA VAL A 164 -9.93 16.33 8.08
C VAL A 164 -10.99 15.28 7.74
N ASN A 165 -11.93 15.58 6.85
CA ASN A 165 -12.98 14.65 6.45
C ASN A 165 -12.43 13.50 5.60
N GLN A 166 -11.47 13.77 4.70
CA GLN A 166 -10.80 12.72 3.93
C GLN A 166 -10.00 11.78 4.83
N VAL A 167 -9.29 12.29 5.84
CA VAL A 167 -8.58 11.48 6.84
C VAL A 167 -9.54 10.57 7.60
N LYS A 168 -10.67 11.11 8.08
CA LYS A 168 -11.71 10.32 8.78
C LYS A 168 -12.28 9.22 7.89
N ASN A 169 -12.67 9.57 6.66
CA ASN A 169 -13.24 8.62 5.71
C ASN A 169 -12.25 7.51 5.35
N CYS A 170 -10.99 7.86 5.10
CA CYS A 170 -9.94 6.91 4.83
C CYS A 170 -9.76 5.93 5.99
N ALA A 171 -9.62 6.42 7.22
CA ALA A 171 -9.44 5.56 8.39
C ALA A 171 -10.64 4.62 8.62
N ILE A 172 -11.87 5.13 8.51
CA ILE A 172 -13.10 4.34 8.66
C ILE A 172 -13.19 3.27 7.57
N ASN A 173 -12.99 3.64 6.30
CA ASN A 173 -13.11 2.73 5.18
C ASN A 173 -12.01 1.66 5.21
N MET A 174 -10.75 2.05 5.43
CA MET A 174 -9.66 1.08 5.59
C MET A 174 -9.92 0.10 6.72
N THR A 175 -10.38 0.59 7.87
CA THR A 175 -10.73 -0.25 9.02
C THR A 175 -11.86 -1.24 8.68
N THR A 176 -12.91 -0.74 8.03
CA THR A 176 -14.07 -1.55 7.67
C THR A 176 -13.69 -2.66 6.69
N TRP A 177 -12.98 -2.31 5.62
CA TRP A 177 -12.58 -3.26 4.60
C TRP A 177 -11.51 -4.23 5.09
N ALA A 178 -10.54 -3.78 5.89
CA ALA A 178 -9.56 -4.67 6.51
C ALA A 178 -10.23 -5.73 7.38
N ARG A 179 -11.27 -5.35 8.14
CA ARG A 179 -12.06 -6.31 8.94
C ARG A 179 -12.80 -7.31 8.06
N ILE A 180 -13.51 -6.83 7.02
CA ILE A 180 -14.24 -7.69 6.08
C ILE A 180 -13.29 -8.70 5.41
N LEU A 181 -12.13 -8.25 4.96
CA LEU A 181 -11.14 -9.11 4.33
C LEU A 181 -10.54 -10.13 5.31
N LYS A 182 -10.35 -9.73 6.55
CA LYS A 182 -9.80 -10.61 7.59
C LYS A 182 -10.79 -11.69 7.99
N GLU A 183 -12.06 -11.33 8.17
CA GLU A 183 -13.14 -12.24 8.57
C GLU A 183 -13.57 -13.14 7.39
N GLY A 184 -13.73 -12.54 6.20
CA GLY A 184 -14.19 -13.24 5.00
C GLY A 184 -13.10 -14.06 4.31
N ASN A 185 -11.84 -13.70 4.51
CA ASN A 185 -10.69 -14.33 3.85
C ASN A 185 -10.93 -14.66 2.36
N PRO A 186 -11.28 -13.68 1.53
CA PRO A 186 -11.74 -13.91 0.15
C PRO A 186 -10.70 -14.60 -0.73
N THR A 187 -9.41 -14.52 -0.37
CA THR A 187 -8.33 -15.23 -1.10
C THR A 187 -8.41 -16.74 -0.94
N LYS A 188 -9.11 -17.24 0.08
CA LYS A 188 -9.37 -18.68 0.20
C LYS A 188 -10.19 -19.19 -0.98
N ASP A 189 -11.09 -18.36 -1.47
CA ASP A 189 -12.03 -18.73 -2.54
C ASP A 189 -11.65 -18.14 -3.91
N ALA A 190 -11.02 -16.96 -3.96
CA ALA A 190 -10.69 -16.24 -5.19
C ALA A 190 -9.63 -16.91 -6.08
N ARG A 191 -8.89 -17.87 -5.55
CA ARG A 191 -7.85 -18.59 -6.29
C ARG A 191 -8.39 -19.74 -7.16
N HIS A 192 -9.67 -20.01 -7.10
CA HIS A 192 -10.21 -21.25 -7.59
C HIS A 192 -10.96 -21.16 -8.88
N GLY A 193 -11.17 -19.96 -9.38
CA GLY A 193 -11.67 -19.77 -10.70
C GLY A 193 -10.54 -19.81 -11.72
N SER A 194 -10.07 -20.97 -12.12
CA SER A 194 -9.50 -21.06 -13.46
C SER A 194 -10.69 -20.92 -14.41
N VAL A 195 -10.97 -19.69 -14.81
CA VAL A 195 -11.85 -19.49 -15.95
C VAL A 195 -11.00 -19.82 -17.17
N ASP A 196 -11.23 -20.99 -17.76
CA ASP A 196 -10.65 -21.28 -19.06
C ASP A 196 -11.48 -20.56 -20.12
N ILE A 197 -10.96 -19.40 -20.53
CA ILE A 197 -11.56 -18.57 -21.58
C ILE A 197 -10.95 -18.84 -22.96
N ASN A 198 -10.06 -19.84 -23.09
CA ASN A 198 -9.27 -19.99 -24.31
C ASN A 198 -10.10 -20.36 -25.53
N GLU A 199 -11.07 -21.26 -25.41
CA GLU A 199 -11.97 -21.61 -26.49
C GLU A 199 -12.97 -20.48 -26.79
N GLU A 200 -13.50 -19.85 -25.78
CA GLU A 200 -14.43 -18.72 -25.91
C GLU A 200 -13.71 -17.45 -26.39
N ALA A 201 -12.49 -17.20 -25.91
CA ALA A 201 -11.66 -16.08 -26.33
C ALA A 201 -11.29 -16.14 -27.82
N ALA A 202 -11.08 -17.33 -28.37
CA ALA A 202 -10.86 -17.52 -29.79
C ALA A 202 -12.09 -17.10 -30.62
N GLY A 203 -13.31 -17.33 -30.11
CA GLY A 203 -14.56 -16.94 -30.73
C GLY A 203 -14.83 -15.42 -30.70
N VAL A 204 -14.24 -14.69 -29.75
CA VAL A 204 -14.40 -13.22 -29.65
C VAL A 204 -13.16 -12.45 -30.12
N GLY A 205 -12.18 -13.12 -30.73
CA GLY A 205 -10.97 -12.47 -31.26
C GLY A 205 -9.95 -12.07 -30.22
N ILE A 206 -10.07 -12.56 -28.98
CA ILE A 206 -9.07 -12.34 -27.93
C ILE A 206 -7.96 -13.38 -28.08
N VAL A 207 -6.74 -12.94 -28.35
CA VAL A 207 -5.58 -13.83 -28.44
C VAL A 207 -4.95 -13.97 -27.05
N THR A 208 -5.23 -15.07 -26.39
CA THR A 208 -4.56 -15.42 -25.13
C THR A 208 -3.45 -16.43 -25.38
N LYS A 209 -2.22 -16.13 -25.01
CA LYS A 209 -1.20 -17.17 -24.87
C LYS A 209 -1.52 -17.97 -23.62
N GLN A 210 -1.74 -19.27 -23.80
CA GLN A 210 -1.97 -20.19 -22.70
C GLN A 210 -0.79 -20.15 -21.71
N ASN A 211 -1.05 -19.61 -20.54
CA ASN A 211 -0.35 -20.07 -19.36
C ASN A 211 -1.34 -20.95 -18.60
N ALA A 212 -1.27 -22.26 -18.83
CA ALA A 212 -2.01 -23.19 -18.01
C ALA A 212 -1.72 -22.89 -16.55
N THR A 213 -2.74 -22.41 -15.84
CA THR A 213 -2.67 -22.29 -14.40
C THR A 213 -2.61 -23.70 -13.85
N LYS A 214 -1.42 -24.18 -13.53
CA LYS A 214 -1.29 -25.36 -12.70
C LYS A 214 -1.91 -25.04 -11.35
N ASP A 215 -2.68 -25.97 -10.81
CA ASP A 215 -3.33 -25.83 -9.53
C ASP A 215 -2.42 -25.20 -8.48
N VAL A 216 -2.80 -24.03 -8.01
CA VAL A 216 -2.11 -23.38 -6.91
C VAL A 216 -2.57 -24.06 -5.64
N PRO A 217 -1.66 -24.62 -4.82
CA PRO A 217 -2.07 -25.28 -3.61
C PRO A 217 -2.91 -24.36 -2.72
N VAL A 218 -4.11 -24.80 -2.40
CA VAL A 218 -4.99 -24.16 -1.43
C VAL A 218 -4.48 -24.51 -0.05
N GLY A 219 -3.66 -23.68 0.48
CA GLY A 219 -3.20 -23.82 1.85
C GLY A 219 -2.71 -22.48 2.29
N GLY A 220 -3.56 -21.78 3.04
CA GLY A 220 -3.21 -20.52 3.65
C GLY A 220 -2.19 -20.69 4.78
N GLU A 221 -1.09 -21.31 4.52
CA GLU A 221 0.08 -21.04 5.32
C GLU A 221 0.51 -19.62 4.93
N TYR A 222 0.27 -18.69 5.85
CA TYR A 222 0.89 -17.38 5.82
C TYR A 222 2.35 -17.58 5.45
N MET A 223 2.80 -16.80 4.48
CA MET A 223 4.15 -16.84 4.00
C MET A 223 5.10 -16.88 5.19
N ASN A 224 5.77 -18.02 5.37
CA ASN A 224 6.80 -18.09 6.36
C ASN A 224 7.90 -17.14 5.89
N VAL A 225 8.05 -16.04 6.58
CA VAL A 225 9.04 -14.99 6.31
C VAL A 225 10.44 -15.57 6.07
N LYS A 226 10.74 -16.73 6.68
CA LYS A 226 11.95 -17.51 6.43
C LYS A 226 12.08 -17.98 4.97
N LYS A 227 10.98 -18.20 4.24
CA LYS A 227 11.04 -18.61 2.84
C LYS A 227 11.35 -17.46 1.88
N LEU A 228 11.20 -16.21 2.32
CA LEU A 228 11.58 -15.03 1.54
C LEU A 228 13.07 -14.69 1.64
N GLY A 229 13.86 -15.41 2.45
CA GLY A 229 15.22 -14.99 2.76
C GLY A 229 15.27 -13.71 3.62
N LEU A 230 14.12 -13.25 4.09
CA LEU A 230 13.95 -12.03 4.87
C LEU A 230 14.06 -12.28 6.39
N SER A 231 14.44 -13.47 6.80
CA SER A 231 14.77 -13.79 8.20
C SER A 231 16.27 -13.67 8.42
N LYS A 232 16.61 -13.12 9.59
CA LYS A 232 17.99 -13.04 10.08
C LYS A 232 18.73 -14.36 9.97
#